data_e5e393ac43296ca3c4385eb0bbec6d0b
#
_entry.id   e5e393ac43296ca3c4385eb0bbec6d0b
#
_cell.length_a   1.000
_cell.length_b   1.000
_cell.length_c   1.000
_cell.angle_alpha   90.00
_cell.angle_beta   90.00
_cell.angle_gamma   90.00
#
_symmetry.space_group_name_H-M   'P 1'
#
loop_
_entity.id
_entity.type
_entity.pdbx_description
1 polymer ?
#
loop_
_entity_poly.entity_id
_entity_poly.type
_entity_poly.pdbx_seq_one_letter_code
_entity_poly.pdbx_strand_id
1 'polypeptide(L)' 'MLICEDDYSNGHGFPMVYKTLGIGKLIGTPVAGTMTAVWWETMIDNTMVFGIPQVGCMTLDGKYAENTQ' A
#
# COMPACT_ATOMS: atom_id res chain seq x y z
N MET A 1 -16.35 3.97 -4.65
CA MET A 1 -15.58 3.24 -3.61
C MET A 1 -15.35 4.17 -2.43
N LEU A 2 -15.52 3.65 -1.22
CA LEU A 2 -15.25 4.39 0.00
C LEU A 2 -13.82 4.12 0.44
N ILE A 3 -13.10 5.17 0.83
CA ILE A 3 -11.71 5.08 1.32
C ILE A 3 -11.54 5.89 2.59
N CYS A 4 -10.55 5.54 3.39
CA CYS A 4 -10.20 6.29 4.60
C CYS A 4 -8.71 6.22 4.91
N GLU A 5 -8.27 7.00 5.89
CA GLU A 5 -6.87 7.07 6.31
C GLU A 5 -6.34 5.78 6.92
N ASP A 6 -7.23 4.86 7.29
CA ASP A 6 -6.83 3.54 7.80
C ASP A 6 -6.62 2.49 6.70
N ASP A 7 -6.87 2.85 5.45
CA ASP A 7 -6.62 1.95 4.32
C ASP A 7 -5.14 1.98 3.97
N TYR A 8 -4.43 0.89 4.24
CA TYR A 8 -3.00 0.78 3.99
C TYR A 8 -2.66 -0.52 3.25
N SER A 9 -1.47 -0.60 2.68
CA SER A 9 -0.97 -1.75 1.93
C SER A 9 -1.93 -2.08 0.77
N ASN A 10 -2.54 -3.27 0.73
CA ASN A 10 -3.53 -3.62 -0.29
C ASN A 10 -4.78 -2.74 -0.21
N GLY A 11 -5.12 -2.23 0.98
CA GLY A 11 -6.19 -1.25 1.16
C GLY A 11 -5.90 0.07 0.44
N HIS A 12 -4.63 0.43 0.26
CA HIS A 12 -4.21 1.54 -0.58
C HIS A 12 -4.14 1.13 -2.05
N GLY A 13 -3.59 -0.05 -2.34
CA GLY A 13 -3.36 -0.51 -3.71
C GLY A 13 -4.63 -0.64 -4.52
N PHE A 14 -5.70 -1.16 -3.93
CA PHE A 14 -6.98 -1.32 -4.62
C PHE A 14 -7.58 0.03 -5.06
N PRO A 15 -7.72 1.04 -4.17
CA PRO A 15 -8.16 2.37 -4.60
C PRO A 15 -7.24 3.02 -5.63
N MET A 16 -5.92 2.82 -5.52
CA MET A 16 -4.96 3.36 -6.48
C MET A 16 -5.21 2.81 -7.89
N VAL A 17 -5.40 1.52 -8.03
CA VAL A 17 -5.70 0.88 -9.31
C VAL A 17 -7.08 1.32 -9.82
N TYR A 18 -8.06 1.39 -8.94
CA TYR A 18 -9.41 1.84 -9.26
C TYR A 18 -9.40 3.25 -9.87
N LYS A 19 -8.65 4.16 -9.24
CA LYS A 19 -8.48 5.54 -9.72
C LYS A 19 -7.73 5.57 -11.05
N THR A 20 -6.62 4.83 -11.16
CA THR A 20 -5.79 4.78 -12.36
C THR A 20 -6.55 4.28 -13.57
N LEU A 21 -7.41 3.29 -13.39
CA LEU A 21 -8.23 2.73 -14.47
C LEU A 21 -9.50 3.54 -14.75
N GLY A 22 -9.80 4.55 -13.94
CA GLY A 22 -10.97 5.39 -14.14
C GLY A 22 -12.29 4.66 -13.99
N ILE A 23 -12.36 3.64 -13.11
CA ILE A 23 -13.54 2.80 -12.95
C ILE A 23 -14.71 3.57 -12.33
N GLY A 24 -14.43 4.52 -11.42
CA GLY A 24 -15.46 5.29 -10.74
C GLY A 24 -14.87 6.31 -9.79
N LYS A 25 -15.66 6.77 -8.82
CA LYS A 25 -15.25 7.79 -7.86
C LYS A 25 -14.73 7.17 -6.57
N LEU A 26 -13.76 7.83 -5.96
CA LEU A 26 -13.30 7.58 -4.60
C LEU A 26 -13.92 8.62 -3.68
N ILE A 27 -14.51 8.18 -2.58
CA ILE A 27 -15.20 9.04 -1.61
C ILE A 27 -14.65 8.73 -0.22
N GLY A 28 -14.24 9.76 0.50
CA GLY A 28 -13.72 9.62 1.85
C GLY A 28 -12.48 10.47 2.08
N THR A 29 -11.65 10.07 3.05
CA THR A 29 -10.37 10.73 3.33
C THR A 29 -9.25 10.01 2.57
N PRO A 30 -8.12 10.72 2.28
CA PRO A 30 -6.98 10.07 1.61
C PRO A 30 -6.48 8.84 2.38
N VAL A 31 -6.07 7.83 1.64
CA VAL A 31 -5.50 6.60 2.21
C VAL A 31 -4.15 6.88 2.89
N ALA A 32 -3.66 5.92 3.70
CA ALA A 32 -2.46 6.11 4.51
C ALA A 32 -1.18 6.38 3.71
N GLY A 33 -1.10 5.90 2.46
CA GLY A 33 0.10 6.10 1.63
C GLY A 33 1.16 5.03 1.83
N THR A 34 0.80 3.86 2.34
CA THR A 34 1.72 2.76 2.63
C THR A 34 1.55 1.66 1.58
N MET A 35 2.54 1.47 0.73
CA MET A 35 2.40 0.58 -0.42
C MET A 35 3.60 -0.33 -0.69
N THR A 36 4.67 -0.23 0.10
CA THR A 36 5.84 -1.10 -0.06
C THR A 36 5.52 -2.52 0.43
N ALA A 37 5.80 -3.51 -0.40
CA ALA A 37 5.55 -4.90 -0.03
C ALA A 37 6.49 -5.37 1.08
N VAL A 38 5.96 -6.12 2.03
CA VAL A 38 6.65 -6.55 3.24
C VAL A 38 6.86 -8.07 3.20
N TRP A 39 8.08 -8.51 3.50
CA TRP A 39 8.41 -9.92 3.70
C TRP A 39 8.63 -10.19 5.18
N TRP A 40 8.14 -11.35 5.63
CA TRP A 40 8.23 -11.74 7.03
C TRP A 40 9.46 -12.58 7.25
N GLU A 41 10.28 -12.18 8.23
CA GLU A 41 11.49 -12.90 8.61
C GLU A 41 11.39 -13.39 10.05
N THR A 42 11.99 -14.55 10.32
CA THR A 42 12.02 -15.16 11.65
C THR A 42 13.44 -15.09 12.20
N MET A 43 13.58 -14.71 13.45
CA MET A 43 14.87 -14.72 14.14
C MET A 43 15.43 -16.15 14.20
N ILE A 44 16.75 -16.29 14.21
CA ILE A 44 17.43 -17.59 14.19
C ILE A 44 16.98 -18.50 15.34
N ASP A 45 16.70 -17.93 16.50
CA ASP A 45 16.24 -18.66 17.69
C ASP A 45 14.73 -18.86 17.73
N ASN A 46 14.00 -18.46 16.68
CA ASN A 46 12.54 -18.54 16.56
C ASN A 46 11.77 -17.78 17.66
N THR A 47 12.39 -16.79 18.31
CA THR A 47 11.75 -16.01 19.37
C THR A 47 10.94 -14.83 18.85
N MET A 48 11.21 -14.40 17.62
CA MET A 48 10.57 -13.20 17.07
C MET A 48 10.41 -13.32 15.56
N VAL A 49 9.27 -12.82 15.05
CA VAL A 49 9.01 -12.67 13.62
C VAL A 49 8.80 -11.19 13.34
N PHE A 50 9.40 -10.68 12.29
CA PHE A 50 9.28 -9.27 11.92
C PHE A 50 9.11 -9.11 10.42
N GLY A 51 8.50 -7.99 10.00
CA GLY A 51 8.29 -7.66 8.60
C GLY A 51 9.33 -6.68 8.09
N ILE A 52 9.88 -6.95 6.89
CA ILE A 52 10.86 -6.07 6.24
C ILE A 52 10.27 -5.61 4.90
N PRO A 53 10.13 -4.28 4.65
CA PRO A 53 9.74 -3.80 3.33
C PRO A 53 10.87 -4.06 2.34
N GLN A 54 10.61 -4.83 1.28
CA GLN A 54 11.64 -5.23 0.33
C GLN A 54 11.32 -4.88 -1.11
N VAL A 55 10.04 -4.70 -1.45
CA VAL A 55 9.62 -4.46 -2.83
C VAL A 55 8.80 -3.18 -2.91
N GLY A 56 9.33 -2.19 -3.61
CA GLY A 56 8.62 -0.95 -3.87
C GLY A 56 7.64 -1.09 -5.03
N CYS A 57 6.52 -0.38 -4.94
CA CYS A 57 5.56 -0.29 -6.03
C CYS A 57 5.66 1.09 -6.67
N MET A 58 5.53 1.14 -7.99
CA MET A 58 5.54 2.39 -8.74
C MET A 58 4.20 2.60 -9.44
N THR A 59 3.79 3.86 -9.53
CA THR A 59 2.65 4.24 -10.34
C THR A 59 3.03 4.26 -11.82
N LEU A 60 2.04 4.36 -12.71
CA LEU A 60 2.28 4.36 -14.15
C LEU A 60 3.09 5.58 -14.62
N ASP A 61 3.09 6.66 -13.85
CA ASP A 61 3.88 7.86 -14.15
C ASP A 61 5.32 7.80 -13.62
N GLY A 62 5.73 6.66 -13.06
CA GLY A 62 7.09 6.42 -12.60
C GLY A 62 7.40 6.87 -11.18
N LYS A 63 6.39 7.25 -10.39
CA LYS A 63 6.57 7.63 -8.98
C LYS A 63 6.36 6.44 -8.06
N TYR A 64 7.07 6.43 -6.93
CA TYR A 64 6.81 5.42 -5.91
C TYR A 64 5.45 5.64 -5.27
N ALA A 65 4.73 4.54 -5.04
CA ALA A 65 3.42 4.59 -4.42
C ALA A 65 3.50 4.79 -2.90
N GLU A 66 4.64 4.49 -2.28
CA GLU A 66 4.87 4.75 -0.86
C GLU A 66 4.85 6.25 -0.57
N ASN A 67 4.18 6.65 0.49
CA ASN A 67 3.95 8.05 0.88
C ASN A 67 3.14 8.86 -0.15
N THR A 68 2.39 8.18 -1.00
CA THR A 68 1.51 8.81 -1.99
C THR A 68 0.05 8.53 -1.61
N GLN A 69 -0.75 9.57 -1.49
CA GLN A 69 -2.16 9.48 -1.07
C GLN A 69 -3.16 9.71 -2.21
#